data_b9746042bd2b6aed04a89578d1186f8b
#
_entry.id   b9746042bd2b6aed04a89578d1186f8b
#
_cell.length_a   1.000
_cell.length_b   1.000
_cell.length_c   1.000
_cell.angle_alpha   90.00
_cell.angle_beta   90.00
_cell.angle_gamma   90.00
#
_symmetry.space_group_name_H-M   'P 1'
#
loop_
_entity.id
_entity.type
_entity.pdbx_description
1 polymer ?
#
loop_
_entity_poly.entity_id
_entity_poly.type
_entity_poly.pdbx_seq_one_letter_code
_entity_poly.pdbx_strand_id
1 'polypeptide(L)'
;KLFKYSFFLLFLFSCSSDLDQSIEANLLIVPDYNFSNYLIECELKEGANLLNLESFLSILIKDDFYIDNKFEIKAYFPKADYVEKFIFNIQNNTEEDIYNSFINDLSQKGFDKIALCNFNTVKLKGISLFDSELTSKKSSFTSEILSCNYNDGYNYGTFKLAIDKFLNHISLLKIPYQISYLQADNNLSEFTWINNFYSENYTKEIAELWINTMEAREIKDEFLQNAQCMESNLYNSFTIN
;
A
#
# COMPACT_ATOMS: atom_id res chain seq x y z
N LYS A 1 33.96 26.48 -74.62
CA LYS A 1 34.02 26.52 -73.17
C LYS A 1 32.87 25.70 -72.62
N LEU A 2 33.19 24.45 -72.24
CA LEU A 2 32.23 23.49 -71.64
C LEU A 2 32.07 23.79 -70.14
N PHE A 3 30.85 23.97 -69.72
CA PHE A 3 30.50 23.95 -68.34
C PHE A 3 29.93 22.58 -67.96
N LYS A 4 30.68 21.81 -67.16
CA LYS A 4 30.24 20.52 -66.59
C LYS A 4 29.39 20.83 -65.37
N TYR A 5 28.10 20.51 -65.40
CA TYR A 5 27.23 20.45 -64.20
C TYR A 5 27.43 19.07 -63.58
N SER A 6 28.03 19.05 -62.41
CA SER A 6 28.10 17.88 -61.57
C SER A 6 26.79 17.82 -60.73
N PHE A 7 25.99 16.82 -61.00
CA PHE A 7 24.75 16.54 -60.31
C PHE A 7 25.08 15.74 -59.04
N PHE A 8 25.06 16.40 -57.89
CA PHE A 8 25.29 15.76 -56.59
C PHE A 8 23.97 15.16 -56.09
N LEU A 9 23.81 13.84 -56.30
CA LEU A 9 22.69 13.06 -55.77
C LEU A 9 22.92 12.86 -54.27
N LEU A 10 22.21 13.65 -53.46
CA LEU A 10 22.06 13.43 -52.01
C LEU A 10 21.10 12.26 -51.79
N PHE A 11 21.67 11.09 -51.51
CA PHE A 11 20.91 9.98 -50.92
C PHE A 11 20.58 10.34 -49.48
N LEU A 12 19.35 10.78 -49.27
CA LEU A 12 18.74 10.81 -47.91
C LEU A 12 18.48 9.37 -47.51
N PHE A 13 19.38 8.78 -46.76
CA PHE A 13 19.08 7.60 -45.97
C PHE A 13 18.09 8.02 -44.88
N SER A 14 16.80 7.75 -45.13
CA SER A 14 15.78 7.72 -44.11
C SER A 14 16.10 6.53 -43.24
N CYS A 15 16.78 6.74 -42.12
CA CYS A 15 16.75 5.81 -41.02
C CYS A 15 15.32 5.85 -40.43
N SER A 16 14.47 4.92 -40.88
CA SER A 16 13.31 4.54 -40.09
C SER A 16 13.86 3.79 -38.91
N SER A 17 13.97 4.48 -37.80
CA SER A 17 14.13 3.81 -36.50
C SER A 17 12.78 3.18 -36.15
N ASP A 18 12.56 1.96 -36.61
CA ASP A 18 11.69 1.02 -35.90
C ASP A 18 12.40 0.75 -34.57
N LEU A 19 12.25 1.68 -33.64
CA LEU A 19 12.54 1.45 -32.24
C LEU A 19 11.55 0.39 -31.79
N ASP A 20 12.07 -0.81 -31.66
CA ASP A 20 11.39 -1.97 -31.13
C ASP A 20 10.59 -1.58 -29.88
N GLN A 21 9.26 -1.62 -29.96
CA GLN A 21 8.37 -1.50 -28.81
C GLN A 21 8.66 -2.59 -27.75
N SER A 22 9.47 -3.58 -28.05
CA SER A 22 9.92 -4.62 -27.13
C SER A 22 10.96 -4.13 -26.10
N ILE A 23 11.64 -3.01 -26.35
CA ILE A 23 12.66 -2.47 -25.43
C ILE A 23 12.00 -1.66 -24.30
N GLU A 24 10.86 -1.02 -24.55
CA GLU A 24 10.15 -0.26 -23.49
C GLU A 24 9.55 -1.16 -22.39
N ALA A 25 9.14 -2.37 -22.73
CA ALA A 25 8.55 -3.30 -21.75
C ALA A 25 9.54 -3.80 -20.67
N ASN A 26 10.85 -3.73 -20.93
CA ASN A 26 11.90 -4.22 -20.02
C ASN A 26 12.47 -3.14 -19.08
N LEU A 27 12.00 -1.90 -19.18
CA LEU A 27 12.48 -0.76 -18.36
C LEU A 27 11.47 -0.31 -17.30
N LEU A 28 10.37 -1.03 -17.11
CA LEU A 28 9.42 -0.72 -16.03
C LEU A 28 10.07 -1.04 -14.69
N ILE A 29 10.38 0.01 -13.92
CA ILE A 29 10.73 -0.14 -12.51
C ILE A 29 9.47 -0.62 -11.79
N VAL A 30 9.57 -1.79 -11.18
CA VAL A 30 8.51 -2.36 -10.35
C VAL A 30 8.91 -2.30 -8.88
N PRO A 31 7.96 -2.26 -7.93
CA PRO A 31 8.27 -2.34 -6.51
C PRO A 31 8.97 -3.67 -6.17
N ASP A 32 9.92 -3.61 -5.24
CA ASP A 32 10.55 -4.80 -4.66
C ASP A 32 9.65 -5.32 -3.52
N TYR A 33 8.57 -6.02 -3.92
CA TYR A 33 7.58 -6.53 -2.98
C TYR A 33 8.19 -7.58 -2.05
N ASN A 34 7.91 -7.46 -0.76
CA ASN A 34 8.47 -8.33 0.25
C ASN A 34 7.43 -9.03 1.15
N PHE A 35 6.13 -8.78 0.91
CA PHE A 35 5.04 -9.50 1.57
C PHE A 35 3.79 -9.60 0.69
N SER A 36 2.94 -10.55 1.04
CA SER A 36 1.55 -10.65 0.55
C SER A 36 0.61 -10.02 1.56
N ASN A 37 -0.46 -9.39 1.08
CA ASN A 37 -1.44 -8.70 1.90
C ASN A 37 -2.86 -8.97 1.42
N TYR A 38 -3.80 -9.04 2.37
CA TYR A 38 -5.23 -9.19 2.11
C TYR A 38 -5.99 -8.18 2.98
N LEU A 39 -6.75 -7.32 2.34
CA LEU A 39 -7.66 -6.39 2.99
C LEU A 39 -9.07 -6.99 2.92
N ILE A 40 -9.59 -7.44 4.03
CA ILE A 40 -10.83 -8.21 4.12
C ILE A 40 -11.87 -7.35 4.81
N GLU A 41 -12.95 -7.04 4.11
CA GLU A 41 -14.09 -6.35 4.70
C GLU A 41 -14.87 -7.30 5.60
N CYS A 42 -15.10 -6.89 6.83
CA CYS A 42 -15.79 -7.64 7.86
C CYS A 42 -16.87 -6.79 8.53
N GLU A 43 -17.86 -7.48 9.09
CA GLU A 43 -18.92 -6.90 9.91
C GLU A 43 -19.12 -7.76 11.16
N LEU A 44 -19.18 -7.12 12.36
CA LEU A 44 -19.48 -7.83 13.60
C LEU A 44 -20.90 -8.37 13.56
N LYS A 45 -21.09 -9.59 14.00
CA LYS A 45 -22.43 -10.20 14.09
C LYS A 45 -23.22 -9.61 15.25
N GLU A 46 -24.53 -9.68 15.11
CA GLU A 46 -25.46 -9.30 16.18
C GLU A 46 -25.12 -10.02 17.48
N GLY A 47 -24.96 -9.26 18.56
CA GLY A 47 -24.53 -9.76 19.88
C GLY A 47 -23.03 -9.93 20.07
N ALA A 48 -22.22 -9.82 19.02
CA ALA A 48 -20.77 -9.72 19.13
C ALA A 48 -20.33 -8.26 19.32
N ASN A 49 -19.18 -8.07 19.93
CA ASN A 49 -18.58 -6.76 20.14
C ASN A 49 -17.05 -6.82 20.01
N LEU A 50 -16.41 -5.65 20.09
CA LEU A 50 -14.94 -5.54 19.97
C LEU A 50 -14.17 -6.42 20.98
N LEU A 51 -14.69 -6.59 22.20
CA LEU A 51 -14.04 -7.43 23.21
C LEU A 51 -14.08 -8.92 22.81
N ASN A 52 -15.17 -9.36 22.16
CA ASN A 52 -15.25 -10.72 21.63
C ASN A 52 -14.21 -10.93 20.54
N LEU A 53 -14.07 -9.96 19.62
CA LEU A 53 -13.09 -9.98 18.55
C LEU A 53 -11.66 -9.97 19.11
N GLU A 54 -11.35 -9.05 20.01
CA GLU A 54 -10.02 -8.94 20.64
C GLU A 54 -9.65 -10.23 21.40
N SER A 55 -10.59 -10.76 22.18
CA SER A 55 -10.36 -12.01 22.93
C SER A 55 -10.09 -13.18 22.01
N PHE A 56 -10.86 -13.32 20.92
CA PHE A 56 -10.66 -14.37 19.93
C PHE A 56 -9.30 -14.24 19.27
N LEU A 57 -8.97 -13.05 18.77
CA LEU A 57 -7.72 -12.80 18.06
C LEU A 57 -6.50 -12.97 18.96
N SER A 58 -6.58 -12.56 20.23
CA SER A 58 -5.51 -12.73 21.22
C SER A 58 -5.20 -14.22 21.55
N ILE A 59 -6.17 -15.11 21.34
CA ILE A 59 -5.97 -16.56 21.47
C ILE A 59 -5.37 -17.09 20.17
N LEU A 60 -5.89 -16.63 19.03
CA LEU A 60 -5.51 -17.08 17.70
C LEU A 60 -4.00 -16.93 17.44
N ILE A 61 -3.45 -15.74 17.71
CA ILE A 61 -2.04 -15.44 17.44
C ILE A 61 -1.03 -16.21 18.29
N LYS A 62 -1.49 -16.87 19.37
CA LYS A 62 -0.64 -17.73 20.21
C LYS A 62 -0.55 -19.16 19.69
N ASP A 63 -1.29 -19.47 18.66
CA ASP A 63 -1.26 -20.77 18.01
C ASP A 63 -0.01 -20.88 17.13
N ASP A 64 0.64 -22.04 17.16
CA ASP A 64 1.88 -22.33 16.42
C ASP A 64 1.73 -22.04 14.92
N PHE A 65 0.56 -22.29 14.33
CA PHE A 65 0.29 -22.00 12.93
C PHE A 65 0.54 -20.50 12.58
N TYR A 66 0.14 -19.57 13.44
CA TYR A 66 0.31 -18.13 13.20
C TYR A 66 1.74 -17.69 13.48
N ILE A 67 2.39 -18.27 14.48
CA ILE A 67 3.79 -17.98 14.84
C ILE A 67 4.72 -18.46 13.74
N ASP A 68 4.57 -19.71 13.30
CA ASP A 68 5.45 -20.32 12.30
C ASP A 68 5.32 -19.66 10.93
N ASN A 69 4.11 -19.21 10.57
CA ASN A 69 3.85 -18.55 9.30
C ASN A 69 4.05 -17.03 9.34
N LYS A 70 4.46 -16.47 10.48
CA LYS A 70 4.78 -15.04 10.64
C LYS A 70 3.69 -14.11 10.13
N PHE A 71 2.44 -14.40 10.49
CA PHE A 71 1.34 -13.50 10.19
C PHE A 71 1.45 -12.22 10.98
N GLU A 72 1.24 -11.09 10.32
CA GLU A 72 0.94 -9.82 10.95
C GLU A 72 -0.53 -9.49 10.71
N ILE A 73 -1.30 -9.35 11.78
CA ILE A 73 -2.73 -9.13 11.72
C ILE A 73 -3.05 -7.75 12.29
N LYS A 74 -3.78 -6.94 11.50
CA LYS A 74 -4.29 -5.63 11.95
C LYS A 74 -5.79 -5.56 11.73
N ALA A 75 -6.47 -4.83 12.60
CA ALA A 75 -7.89 -4.50 12.43
C ALA A 75 -8.05 -2.98 12.33
N TYR A 76 -8.78 -2.52 11.32
CA TYR A 76 -9.03 -1.11 11.02
C TYR A 76 -10.51 -0.80 11.19
N PHE A 77 -10.86 0.01 12.18
CA PHE A 77 -12.24 0.43 12.48
C PHE A 77 -12.44 1.87 12.02
N PRO A 78 -13.42 2.16 11.13
CA PRO A 78 -13.66 3.51 10.65
C PRO A 78 -13.87 4.50 11.81
N LYS A 79 -13.27 5.69 11.73
CA LYS A 79 -13.46 6.74 12.76
C LYS A 79 -14.81 7.44 12.67
N ALA A 80 -15.43 7.42 11.49
CA ALA A 80 -16.61 8.21 11.17
C ALA A 80 -17.93 7.52 11.53
N ASP A 81 -17.97 6.19 11.64
CA ASP A 81 -19.18 5.40 11.78
C ASP A 81 -19.19 4.52 13.03
N TYR A 82 -20.40 4.16 13.48
CA TYR A 82 -20.58 3.15 14.54
C TYR A 82 -20.12 1.78 14.05
N VAL A 83 -19.35 1.12 14.88
CA VAL A 83 -18.38 0.13 14.53
C VAL A 83 -19.00 -1.25 14.50
N GLU A 84 -19.76 -1.54 13.47
CA GLU A 84 -20.06 -2.93 13.10
C GLU A 84 -19.11 -3.39 11.98
N LYS A 85 -18.67 -2.47 11.10
CA LYS A 85 -17.79 -2.76 9.97
C LYS A 85 -16.35 -2.46 10.27
N PHE A 86 -15.46 -3.31 9.80
CA PHE A 86 -14.02 -3.13 9.94
C PHE A 86 -13.28 -3.80 8.77
N ILE A 87 -12.04 -3.40 8.55
CA ILE A 87 -11.14 -4.10 7.64
C ILE A 87 -10.20 -4.96 8.46
N PHE A 88 -10.14 -6.23 8.12
CA PHE A 88 -9.20 -7.18 8.67
C PHE A 88 -8.03 -7.29 7.71
N ASN A 89 -6.88 -6.83 8.12
CA ASN A 89 -5.67 -6.84 7.31
C ASN A 89 -4.80 -8.01 7.74
N ILE A 90 -4.47 -8.85 6.77
CA ILE A 90 -3.62 -10.02 6.98
C ILE A 90 -2.40 -9.86 6.09
N GLN A 91 -1.26 -9.72 6.71
CA GLN A 91 0.04 -9.66 6.06
C GLN A 91 0.82 -10.95 6.31
N ASN A 92 1.47 -11.45 5.27
CA ASN A 92 2.32 -12.62 5.35
C ASN A 92 3.59 -12.42 4.52
N ASN A 93 4.73 -12.76 5.12
CA ASN A 93 6.05 -12.59 4.52
C ASN A 93 6.59 -13.89 3.91
N THR A 94 5.82 -14.99 3.88
CA THR A 94 6.22 -16.23 3.25
C THR A 94 5.88 -16.24 1.77
N GLU A 95 6.65 -16.97 0.96
CA GLU A 95 6.38 -17.16 -0.47
C GLU A 95 5.15 -18.01 -0.74
N GLU A 96 4.80 -18.92 0.21
CA GLU A 96 3.65 -19.78 0.09
C GLU A 96 2.34 -19.03 0.25
N ASP A 97 1.36 -19.37 -0.58
CA ASP A 97 -0.01 -18.90 -0.44
C ASP A 97 -0.74 -19.71 0.64
N ILE A 98 -0.62 -19.27 1.88
CA ILE A 98 -1.26 -19.92 3.03
C ILE A 98 -2.62 -19.29 3.38
N TYR A 99 -3.13 -18.40 2.55
CA TYR A 99 -4.38 -17.66 2.79
C TYR A 99 -5.58 -18.60 2.99
N ASN A 100 -5.72 -19.61 2.14
CA ASN A 100 -6.82 -20.57 2.26
C ASN A 100 -6.73 -21.40 3.55
N SER A 101 -5.52 -21.76 3.95
CA SER A 101 -5.28 -22.44 5.23
C SER A 101 -5.64 -21.57 6.41
N PHE A 102 -5.30 -20.28 6.35
CA PHE A 102 -5.69 -19.27 7.33
C PHE A 102 -7.22 -19.14 7.47
N ILE A 103 -7.96 -19.01 6.36
CA ILE A 103 -9.42 -18.91 6.39
C ILE A 103 -10.06 -20.15 6.99
N ASN A 104 -9.57 -21.33 6.60
CA ASN A 104 -10.07 -22.58 7.12
C ASN A 104 -9.85 -22.70 8.64
N ASP A 105 -8.69 -22.29 9.13
CA ASP A 105 -8.37 -22.29 10.56
C ASP A 105 -9.25 -21.31 11.34
N LEU A 106 -9.43 -20.09 10.82
CA LEU A 106 -10.36 -19.12 11.40
C LEU A 106 -11.78 -19.68 11.56
N SER A 107 -12.29 -20.32 10.51
CA SER A 107 -13.63 -20.90 10.51
C SER A 107 -13.73 -22.05 11.51
N GLN A 108 -12.75 -22.95 11.54
CA GLN A 108 -12.72 -24.07 12.49
C GLN A 108 -12.69 -23.61 13.95
N LYS A 109 -12.03 -22.49 14.23
CA LYS A 109 -11.96 -21.89 15.56
C LYS A 109 -13.20 -21.06 15.89
N GLY A 110 -14.14 -20.92 14.97
CA GLY A 110 -15.43 -20.29 15.19
C GLY A 110 -15.45 -18.76 15.04
N PHE A 111 -14.55 -18.20 14.25
CA PHE A 111 -14.54 -16.77 13.92
C PHE A 111 -15.85 -16.30 13.27
N ASP A 112 -16.48 -17.17 12.51
CA ASP A 112 -17.80 -16.98 11.90
C ASP A 112 -18.93 -16.70 12.88
N LYS A 113 -18.74 -16.98 14.18
CA LYS A 113 -19.68 -16.60 15.25
C LYS A 113 -19.54 -15.15 15.71
N ILE A 114 -18.38 -14.53 15.40
CA ILE A 114 -18.02 -13.18 15.87
C ILE A 114 -18.21 -12.17 14.75
N ALA A 115 -17.76 -12.49 13.54
CA ALA A 115 -17.80 -11.60 12.39
C ALA A 115 -18.19 -12.34 11.11
N LEU A 116 -18.79 -11.59 10.19
CA LEU A 116 -19.02 -11.98 8.81
C LEU A 116 -18.02 -11.25 7.94
N CYS A 117 -17.16 -11.99 7.24
CA CYS A 117 -16.12 -11.40 6.40
C CYS A 117 -16.26 -11.85 4.94
N ASN A 118 -15.93 -10.93 4.01
CA ASN A 118 -15.81 -11.25 2.60
C ASN A 118 -14.39 -11.74 2.31
N PHE A 119 -14.16 -13.04 2.43
CA PHE A 119 -12.86 -13.65 2.16
C PHE A 119 -12.54 -13.78 0.65
N ASN A 120 -13.47 -13.44 -0.23
CA ASN A 120 -13.21 -13.39 -1.66
C ASN A 120 -12.58 -12.04 -2.05
N THR A 121 -11.41 -11.78 -1.52
CA THR A 121 -10.64 -10.55 -1.76
C THR A 121 -9.42 -10.81 -2.62
N VAL A 122 -8.93 -9.77 -3.29
CA VAL A 122 -7.76 -9.85 -4.15
C VAL A 122 -6.50 -9.90 -3.30
N LYS A 123 -5.58 -10.79 -3.66
CA LYS A 123 -4.22 -10.80 -3.12
C LYS A 123 -3.47 -9.56 -3.60
N LEU A 124 -2.93 -8.80 -2.67
CA LEU A 124 -2.06 -7.66 -2.93
C LEU A 124 -0.61 -8.06 -2.62
N LYS A 125 0.32 -7.60 -3.43
CA LYS A 125 1.73 -7.60 -3.09
C LYS A 125 2.08 -6.27 -2.44
N GLY A 126 2.90 -6.30 -1.42
CA GLY A 126 3.22 -5.13 -0.62
C GLY A 126 4.69 -4.92 -0.40
N ILE A 127 5.03 -3.65 -0.16
CA ILE A 127 6.33 -3.24 0.34
C ILE A 127 6.13 -2.22 1.47
N SER A 128 6.92 -2.36 2.55
CA SER A 128 7.06 -1.31 3.55
C SER A 128 8.03 -0.26 3.01
N LEU A 129 7.51 0.92 2.69
CA LEU A 129 8.30 2.03 2.16
C LEU A 129 9.04 2.77 3.28
N PHE A 130 8.44 2.84 4.45
CA PHE A 130 9.01 3.50 5.63
C PHE A 130 8.50 2.84 6.90
N ASP A 131 9.41 2.63 7.84
CA ASP A 131 9.10 2.21 9.20
C ASP A 131 10.02 2.94 10.16
N SER A 132 9.46 3.89 10.92
CA SER A 132 10.22 4.66 11.89
C SER A 132 10.62 3.77 13.08
N GLU A 133 11.86 3.87 13.53
CA GLU A 133 12.32 3.21 14.76
C GLU A 133 11.47 3.60 16.00
N LEU A 134 10.74 4.73 15.91
CA LEU A 134 9.85 5.21 16.96
C LEU A 134 8.49 4.51 16.99
N THR A 135 8.16 3.70 15.97
CA THR A 135 6.86 2.99 15.88
C THR A 135 6.81 1.78 16.80
N SER A 136 7.95 1.34 17.33
CA SER A 136 8.05 0.11 18.09
C SER A 136 7.08 0.08 19.28
N LYS A 137 6.13 -0.88 19.24
CA LYS A 137 5.37 -1.41 20.38
C LYS A 137 4.04 -0.78 20.75
N LYS A 138 3.46 0.11 19.95
CA LYS A 138 2.06 0.52 20.20
C LYS A 138 1.13 -0.45 19.49
N SER A 139 0.27 -1.11 20.25
CA SER A 139 -0.78 -1.99 19.71
C SER A 139 -1.94 -1.20 19.09
N SER A 140 -2.08 0.10 19.41
CA SER A 140 -3.12 0.97 18.87
C SER A 140 -2.52 2.20 18.19
N PHE A 141 -3.10 2.58 17.04
CA PHE A 141 -2.64 3.69 16.21
C PHE A 141 -3.78 4.22 15.33
N THR A 142 -3.54 5.31 14.62
CA THR A 142 -4.45 5.79 13.58
C THR A 142 -3.91 5.37 12.23
N SER A 143 -4.78 4.81 11.37
CA SER A 143 -4.44 4.54 9.97
C SER A 143 -5.24 5.40 9.03
N GLU A 144 -4.63 5.71 7.90
CA GLU A 144 -5.25 6.26 6.71
C GLU A 144 -5.04 5.28 5.56
N ILE A 145 -6.11 4.86 4.93
CA ILE A 145 -6.07 3.96 3.78
C ILE A 145 -6.55 4.75 2.55
N LEU A 146 -5.70 4.81 1.54
CA LEU A 146 -5.92 5.54 0.31
C LEU A 146 -5.97 4.56 -0.86
N SER A 147 -7.06 4.58 -1.62
CA SER A 147 -7.16 3.92 -2.93
C SER A 147 -6.72 4.89 -4.00
N CYS A 148 -5.67 4.56 -4.73
CA CYS A 148 -5.01 5.46 -5.65
C CYS A 148 -4.94 4.88 -7.07
N ASN A 149 -5.01 5.77 -8.07
CA ASN A 149 -4.80 5.45 -9.47
C ASN A 149 -3.68 6.30 -10.03
N TYR A 150 -2.79 5.71 -10.82
CA TYR A 150 -1.82 6.50 -11.57
C TYR A 150 -2.51 7.36 -12.62
N ASN A 151 -2.02 8.58 -12.81
CA ASN A 151 -2.43 9.44 -13.91
C ASN A 151 -1.94 8.88 -15.24
N ASP A 152 -2.55 9.30 -16.35
CA ASP A 152 -2.17 8.87 -17.69
C ASP A 152 -0.67 9.10 -17.96
N GLY A 153 0.01 8.05 -18.36
CA GLY A 153 1.46 8.07 -18.64
C GLY A 153 2.36 7.93 -17.41
N TYR A 154 1.78 7.82 -16.21
CA TYR A 154 2.52 7.58 -14.97
C TYR A 154 2.42 6.13 -14.52
N ASN A 155 3.40 5.71 -13.72
CA ASN A 155 3.51 4.35 -13.16
C ASN A 155 4.37 4.38 -11.90
N TYR A 156 4.61 3.21 -11.29
CA TYR A 156 5.48 3.14 -10.11
C TYR A 156 6.88 3.73 -10.34
N GLY A 157 7.48 3.53 -11.51
CA GLY A 157 8.83 4.03 -11.80
C GLY A 157 8.92 5.55 -11.77
N THR A 158 7.92 6.26 -12.32
CA THR A 158 7.84 7.71 -12.25
C THR A 158 7.50 8.17 -10.83
N PHE A 159 6.57 7.48 -10.16
CA PHE A 159 6.14 7.80 -8.80
C PHE A 159 7.25 7.58 -7.77
N LYS A 160 8.16 6.64 -8.02
CA LYS A 160 9.29 6.35 -7.13
C LYS A 160 10.16 7.57 -6.84
N LEU A 161 10.31 8.47 -7.80
CA LEU A 161 11.07 9.72 -7.59
C LEU A 161 10.40 10.61 -6.53
N ALA A 162 9.08 10.75 -6.59
CA ALA A 162 8.32 11.50 -5.59
C ALA A 162 8.33 10.77 -4.24
N ILE A 163 8.21 9.44 -4.24
CA ILE A 163 8.35 8.62 -3.03
C ILE A 163 9.70 8.84 -2.37
N ASP A 164 10.81 8.76 -3.13
CA ASP A 164 12.16 8.92 -2.57
C ASP A 164 12.37 10.30 -1.93
N LYS A 165 11.83 11.37 -2.53
CA LYS A 165 11.83 12.71 -1.94
C LYS A 165 11.02 12.75 -0.65
N PHE A 166 9.84 12.17 -0.65
CA PHE A 166 8.97 12.08 0.51
C PHE A 166 9.66 11.32 1.66
N LEU A 167 10.26 10.16 1.38
CA LEU A 167 10.98 9.37 2.38
C LEU A 167 12.15 10.14 2.99
N ASN A 168 12.88 10.89 2.20
CA ASN A 168 13.93 11.78 2.70
C ASN A 168 13.34 12.86 3.64
N HIS A 169 12.24 13.48 3.25
CA HIS A 169 11.58 14.51 4.06
C HIS A 169 11.11 13.94 5.41
N ILE A 170 10.38 12.83 5.42
CA ILE A 170 9.85 12.24 6.67
C ILE A 170 10.95 11.74 7.60
N SER A 171 12.07 11.28 7.07
CA SER A 171 13.22 10.83 7.89
C SER A 171 13.77 11.95 8.78
N LEU A 172 13.65 13.20 8.35
CA LEU A 172 14.08 14.37 9.09
C LEU A 172 13.10 14.79 10.20
N LEU A 173 11.80 14.48 10.01
CA LEU A 173 10.74 14.90 10.93
C LEU A 173 10.69 14.08 12.22
N LYS A 174 11.31 12.89 12.26
CA LYS A 174 11.32 11.95 13.40
C LYS A 174 9.91 11.65 13.93
N ILE A 175 8.96 11.45 13.03
CA ILE A 175 7.58 11.10 13.34
C ILE A 175 7.48 9.58 13.53
N PRO A 176 6.72 9.07 14.52
CA PRO A 176 6.44 7.64 14.66
C PRO A 176 5.40 7.20 13.59
N TYR A 177 5.89 6.85 12.43
CA TYR A 177 5.10 6.69 11.22
C TYR A 177 5.55 5.47 10.42
N GLN A 178 4.61 4.77 9.81
CA GLN A 178 4.85 3.65 8.91
C GLN A 178 4.06 3.83 7.63
N ILE A 179 4.66 3.45 6.50
CA ILE A 179 4.02 3.50 5.19
C ILE A 179 4.11 2.14 4.54
N SER A 180 2.98 1.68 4.01
CA SER A 180 2.92 0.51 3.14
C SER A 180 2.32 0.87 1.79
N TYR A 181 2.91 0.35 0.73
CA TYR A 181 2.41 0.40 -0.64
C TYR A 181 1.99 -1.01 -1.05
N LEU A 182 0.76 -1.14 -1.54
CA LEU A 182 0.17 -2.41 -1.93
C LEU A 182 -0.36 -2.32 -3.37
N GLN A 183 -0.17 -3.38 -4.16
CA GLN A 183 -0.66 -3.43 -5.53
C GLN A 183 -1.10 -4.85 -5.91
N ALA A 184 -2.16 -4.97 -6.70
CA ALA A 184 -2.59 -6.24 -7.26
C ALA A 184 -1.77 -6.58 -8.51
N ASP A 185 -1.42 -7.86 -8.70
CA ASP A 185 -0.65 -8.32 -9.86
C ASP A 185 -1.37 -8.09 -11.20
N ASN A 186 -2.68 -8.12 -11.18
CA ASN A 186 -3.52 -8.00 -12.37
C ASN A 186 -3.95 -6.55 -12.66
N ASN A 187 -3.58 -5.59 -11.85
CA ASN A 187 -3.91 -4.18 -12.04
C ASN A 187 -2.75 -3.29 -11.60
N LEU A 188 -1.88 -2.94 -12.54
CA LEU A 188 -0.71 -2.10 -12.30
C LEU A 188 -1.02 -0.60 -12.37
N SER A 189 -2.24 -0.21 -12.73
CA SER A 189 -2.68 1.20 -12.75
C SER A 189 -3.20 1.68 -11.39
N GLU A 190 -3.53 0.76 -10.49
CA GLU A 190 -4.08 1.04 -9.17
C GLU A 190 -3.14 0.56 -8.06
N PHE A 191 -3.16 1.26 -6.94
CA PHE A 191 -2.45 0.85 -5.74
C PHE A 191 -3.17 1.32 -4.49
N THR A 192 -2.89 0.66 -3.37
CA THR A 192 -3.34 1.09 -2.06
C THR A 192 -2.14 1.62 -1.28
N TRP A 193 -2.29 2.81 -0.71
CA TRP A 193 -1.32 3.44 0.16
C TRP A 193 -1.85 3.45 1.59
N ILE A 194 -1.10 2.90 2.53
CA ILE A 194 -1.50 2.84 3.93
C ILE A 194 -0.52 3.65 4.76
N ASN A 195 -1.04 4.65 5.45
CA ASN A 195 -0.34 5.45 6.43
C ASN A 195 -0.72 4.99 7.84
N ASN A 196 0.24 4.66 8.69
CA ASN A 196 0.02 4.33 10.10
C ASN A 196 0.71 5.37 10.99
N PHE A 197 -0.07 6.09 11.78
CA PHE A 197 0.39 7.13 12.70
C PHE A 197 0.31 6.60 14.13
N TYR A 198 1.45 6.45 14.77
CA TYR A 198 1.54 5.90 16.13
C TYR A 198 1.52 6.97 17.23
N SER A 199 1.32 8.23 16.86
CA SER A 199 1.18 9.37 17.77
C SER A 199 -0.28 9.73 18.01
N GLU A 200 -0.56 10.27 19.19
CA GLU A 200 -1.89 10.87 19.50
C GLU A 200 -2.14 12.17 18.72
N ASN A 201 -1.05 12.80 18.25
CA ASN A 201 -1.10 14.07 17.51
C ASN A 201 -1.06 13.86 15.99
N TYR A 202 -1.63 12.77 15.49
CA TYR A 202 -1.57 12.40 14.05
C TYR A 202 -2.02 13.53 13.10
N THR A 203 -3.00 14.35 13.49
CA THR A 203 -3.46 15.48 12.68
C THR A 203 -2.34 16.52 12.47
N LYS A 204 -1.53 16.78 13.50
CA LYS A 204 -0.37 17.65 13.38
C LYS A 204 0.68 17.02 12.47
N GLU A 205 0.91 15.74 12.62
CA GLU A 205 1.88 15.00 11.80
C GLU A 205 1.49 15.01 10.32
N ILE A 206 0.20 14.80 9.99
CA ILE A 206 -0.30 14.93 8.61
C ILE A 206 -0.02 16.33 8.06
N ALA A 207 -0.23 17.38 8.86
CA ALA A 207 0.04 18.75 8.44
C ALA A 207 1.55 19.00 8.20
N GLU A 208 2.42 18.47 9.04
CA GLU A 208 3.87 18.54 8.84
C GLU A 208 4.31 17.82 7.56
N LEU A 209 3.73 16.66 7.27
CA LEU A 209 4.04 15.86 6.07
C LEU A 209 3.64 16.54 4.76
N TRP A 210 2.50 17.28 4.74
CA TRP A 210 1.87 17.66 3.49
C TRP A 210 1.60 19.16 3.31
N ILE A 211 1.71 20.00 4.36
CA ILE A 211 1.17 21.36 4.34
C ILE A 211 2.13 22.42 4.89
N ASN A 212 2.75 22.16 6.04
CA ASN A 212 3.37 23.21 6.86
C ASN A 212 4.62 23.83 6.24
N THR A 213 5.37 23.08 5.43
CA THR A 213 6.58 23.59 4.78
C THR A 213 6.39 23.76 3.27
N MET A 214 7.26 24.53 2.63
CA MET A 214 7.26 24.65 1.18
C MET A 214 7.64 23.32 0.54
N GLU A 215 8.63 22.65 1.09
CA GLU A 215 9.08 21.31 0.65
C GLU A 215 7.95 20.28 0.72
N ALA A 216 7.20 20.24 1.83
CA ALA A 216 6.04 19.35 1.97
C ALA A 216 4.98 19.58 0.87
N ARG A 217 4.74 20.83 0.51
CA ARG A 217 3.80 21.20 -0.56
C ARG A 217 4.30 20.79 -1.93
N GLU A 218 5.58 20.99 -2.22
CA GLU A 218 6.20 20.57 -3.49
C GLU A 218 6.13 19.04 -3.64
N ILE A 219 6.41 18.28 -2.59
CA ILE A 219 6.27 16.82 -2.57
C ILE A 219 4.81 16.43 -2.84
N LYS A 220 3.86 17.08 -2.18
CA LYS A 220 2.43 16.85 -2.41
C LYS A 220 2.03 17.09 -3.86
N ASP A 221 2.51 18.16 -4.47
CA ASP A 221 2.22 18.47 -5.87
C ASP A 221 2.82 17.42 -6.82
N GLU A 222 4.00 16.91 -6.53
CA GLU A 222 4.60 15.78 -7.29
C GLU A 222 3.79 14.48 -7.13
N PHE A 223 3.27 14.20 -5.93
CA PHE A 223 2.36 13.07 -5.71
C PHE A 223 1.11 13.21 -6.57
N LEU A 224 0.46 14.40 -6.56
CA LEU A 224 -0.74 14.67 -7.34
C LEU A 224 -0.51 14.62 -8.86
N GLN A 225 0.72 14.91 -9.34
CA GLN A 225 1.07 14.74 -10.74
C GLN A 225 1.14 13.26 -11.13
N ASN A 226 1.60 12.39 -10.25
CA ASN A 226 1.79 10.97 -10.53
C ASN A 226 0.51 10.16 -10.34
N ALA A 227 -0.29 10.49 -9.31
CA ALA A 227 -1.45 9.68 -8.94
C ALA A 227 -2.56 10.51 -8.29
N GLN A 228 -3.79 10.02 -8.42
CA GLN A 228 -4.96 10.50 -7.70
C GLN A 228 -5.41 9.45 -6.70
N CYS A 229 -5.56 9.85 -5.44
CA CYS A 229 -6.11 9.00 -4.40
C CYS A 229 -7.56 9.44 -4.14
N MET A 230 -8.52 8.55 -4.43
CA MET A 230 -9.93 8.89 -4.51
C MET A 230 -10.62 8.93 -3.15
N GLU A 231 -10.13 8.16 -2.19
CA GLU A 231 -10.72 8.05 -0.87
C GLU A 231 -9.63 8.03 0.19
N SER A 232 -9.75 8.94 1.15
CA SER A 232 -8.95 8.94 2.37
C SER A 232 -9.88 8.61 3.53
N ASN A 233 -9.79 7.39 4.03
CA ASN A 233 -10.55 6.95 5.18
C ASN A 233 -9.63 6.79 6.38
N LEU A 234 -10.03 7.39 7.49
CA LEU A 234 -9.32 7.30 8.76
C LEU A 234 -9.90 6.19 9.64
N TYR A 235 -9.01 5.43 10.24
CA TYR A 235 -9.34 4.28 11.08
C TYR A 235 -8.70 4.37 12.46
N ASN A 236 -9.41 3.90 13.49
CA ASN A 236 -8.80 3.46 14.72
C ASN A 236 -8.27 2.05 14.48
N SER A 237 -6.99 1.85 14.65
CA SER A 237 -6.31 0.64 14.20
C SER A 237 -5.59 -0.06 15.34
N PHE A 238 -5.55 -1.37 15.23
CA PHE A 238 -4.97 -2.23 16.27
C PHE A 238 -4.11 -3.31 15.60
N THR A 239 -2.88 -3.47 16.06
CA THR A 239 -2.09 -4.68 15.77
C THR A 239 -2.46 -5.74 16.79
N ILE A 240 -2.68 -6.93 16.29
CA ILE A 240 -3.03 -8.11 17.08
C ILE A 240 -1.74 -8.93 17.19
N ASN A 241 -1.17 -8.93 18.40
CA ASN A 241 0.10 -9.57 18.75
C ASN A 241 -0.10 -10.61 19.85
#